data_f11cdb4889a48b16f4a4546ac5892b58
#
_entry.id   f11cdb4889a48b16f4a4546ac5892b58
#
_cell.length_a   1.000
_cell.length_b   1.000
_cell.length_c   1.000
_cell.angle_alpha   90.00
_cell.angle_beta   90.00
_cell.angle_gamma   90.00
#
_symmetry.space_group_name_H-M   'P 1'
#
loop_
_entity.id
_entity.type
_entity.pdbx_description
1 polymer ?
#
loop_
_entity_poly.entity_id
_entity_poly.type
_entity_poly.pdbx_seq_one_letter_code
_entity_poly.pdbx_strand_id
1 'polypeptide(L)'
;IWDFADQALAWRSPEGRLTYRYGGDYNDTDASDSTFCCNGVLASDRSWHPHAYEVKHQHRPIHTTPRDLKNGVVNVYNENFFTDLSPYRLLWEITSDGQPVLSGTVERLDVAPQTTAAVTLGYKPEQVYALGGELLLTVRYQLRERQGLLDALYEVAADQLTLRGDDPAARFAATAPAGTLRVADKTVSGEGFSVSFDPKSGFIRSYRLRNVELLAGPVRPNFYRAATDNDLGVRQTGKYPDSQMWAKAEPQLTGFALTPGDSEVKAIADYTLPNVGAKLNLTYSIAADGSVRVSETMTADPARKDVADLMRFGMAFETPGMFDAVEYYGRGPMENYADRSGAAFVGRYAQRVADQFHMKYVSPQESGTRSGLRWWRLTDDSGLGVEICSDRHFSASAIPFAIPQLDNGSPEYVRHPGDLVPDGRTHVKIESVQSGLGCV
;
A
#
# COMPACT_ATOMS: atom_id res chain seq x y z
N ILE A 1 -3.96 22.26 -12.01
CA ILE A 1 -4.16 21.84 -10.61
C ILE A 1 -5.28 22.69 -10.04
N TRP A 2 -6.28 22.06 -9.52
CA TRP A 2 -7.40 22.67 -8.82
C TRP A 2 -7.70 21.85 -7.56
N ASP A 3 -7.31 22.35 -6.37
CA ASP A 3 -6.64 23.60 -6.02
C ASP A 3 -5.21 23.34 -5.54
N PHE A 4 -4.46 24.42 -5.22
CA PHE A 4 -3.14 24.27 -4.62
C PHE A 4 -3.24 23.88 -3.15
N ALA A 5 -4.20 24.42 -2.41
CA ALA A 5 -4.45 24.09 -1.01
C ALA A 5 -5.96 23.94 -0.76
N ASP A 6 -6.32 23.03 0.14
CA ASP A 6 -7.69 22.82 0.57
C ASP A 6 -8.35 24.12 1.04
N GLN A 7 -9.63 24.28 0.71
CA GLN A 7 -10.50 25.36 1.19
C GLN A 7 -11.12 25.02 2.56
N ALA A 8 -11.11 23.75 2.96
CA ALA A 8 -11.54 23.32 4.27
C ALA A 8 -10.78 24.02 5.39
N LEU A 9 -11.35 24.06 6.59
CA LEU A 9 -10.79 24.75 7.74
C LEU A 9 -10.25 23.74 8.76
N ALA A 10 -8.93 23.80 9.02
CA ALA A 10 -8.34 23.06 10.11
C ALA A 10 -8.81 23.66 11.46
N TRP A 11 -9.58 22.88 12.21
CA TRP A 11 -10.14 23.30 13.50
C TRP A 11 -9.65 22.38 14.63
N ARG A 12 -9.31 22.99 15.75
CA ARG A 12 -8.87 22.27 16.94
C ARG A 12 -9.87 22.46 18.06
N SER A 13 -10.38 21.37 18.63
CA SER A 13 -11.27 21.41 19.78
C SER A 13 -10.55 21.93 21.04
N PRO A 14 -11.26 22.37 22.09
CA PRO A 14 -10.67 22.71 23.37
C PRO A 14 -9.81 21.61 23.99
N GLU A 15 -10.15 20.35 23.72
CA GLU A 15 -9.43 19.14 24.16
C GLU A 15 -8.21 18.83 23.27
N GLY A 16 -7.95 19.65 22.23
CA GLY A 16 -6.82 19.52 21.33
C GLY A 16 -7.04 18.64 20.12
N ARG A 17 -8.23 18.06 19.90
CA ARG A 17 -8.56 17.22 18.75
C ARG A 17 -8.63 18.06 17.47
N LEU A 18 -7.89 17.63 16.43
CA LEU A 18 -7.86 18.29 15.13
C LEU A 18 -8.88 17.65 14.19
N THR A 19 -9.71 18.48 13.55
CA THR A 19 -10.63 18.10 12.48
C THR A 19 -10.48 19.06 11.31
N TYR A 20 -10.85 18.61 10.12
CA TYR A 20 -10.87 19.42 8.91
C TYR A 20 -12.32 19.61 8.51
N ARG A 21 -12.80 20.87 8.58
CA ARG A 21 -14.21 21.23 8.54
C ARG A 21 -14.61 21.87 7.23
N TYR A 22 -15.86 21.67 6.87
CA TYR A 22 -16.51 22.30 5.73
C TYR A 22 -17.64 23.26 6.20
N GLY A 23 -18.33 23.93 5.26
CA GLY A 23 -19.36 24.92 5.58
C GLY A 23 -20.49 24.39 6.46
N GLY A 24 -20.96 23.15 6.22
CA GLY A 24 -22.03 22.53 6.99
C GLY A 24 -21.72 22.24 8.47
N ASP A 25 -20.45 22.30 8.87
CA ASP A 25 -20.06 22.19 10.30
C ASP A 25 -20.36 23.47 11.10
N TYR A 26 -20.69 24.56 10.42
CA TYR A 26 -20.92 25.86 11.06
C TYR A 26 -22.40 26.27 11.05
N ASN A 27 -23.15 25.84 10.06
CA ASN A 27 -24.59 25.95 10.01
C ASN A 27 -25.15 24.99 8.94
N ASP A 28 -26.46 24.72 9.03
CA ASP A 28 -27.22 23.84 8.14
C ASP A 28 -28.19 24.58 7.21
N THR A 29 -28.11 25.90 7.20
CA THR A 29 -29.03 26.78 6.44
C THR A 29 -28.42 27.34 5.18
N ASP A 30 -27.07 27.56 5.16
CA ASP A 30 -26.36 28.07 4.00
C ASP A 30 -25.98 26.96 3.05
N ALA A 31 -25.95 27.28 1.75
CA ALA A 31 -25.51 26.33 0.74
C ALA A 31 -24.07 25.87 0.98
N SER A 32 -23.82 24.58 0.80
CA SER A 32 -22.50 23.97 0.95
C SER A 32 -22.32 22.87 -0.08
N ASP A 33 -21.13 22.78 -0.68
CA ASP A 33 -20.73 21.68 -1.56
C ASP A 33 -20.21 20.46 -0.76
N SER A 34 -20.61 20.32 0.50
CA SER A 34 -20.20 19.21 1.39
C SER A 34 -18.68 19.05 1.45
N THR A 35 -18.19 17.85 1.18
CA THR A 35 -16.79 17.51 1.27
C THR A 35 -15.94 18.06 0.10
N PHE A 36 -16.56 18.68 -0.92
CA PHE A 36 -15.88 19.28 -2.08
C PHE A 36 -15.11 20.56 -1.69
N CYS A 37 -14.34 20.49 -0.63
CA CYS A 37 -13.44 21.55 -0.14
C CYS A 37 -12.06 21.01 0.23
N CYS A 38 -11.83 19.69 0.06
CA CYS A 38 -10.54 19.04 0.23
C CYS A 38 -10.00 18.54 -1.13
N ASN A 39 -9.91 19.44 -2.09
CA ASN A 39 -9.47 19.19 -3.46
C ASN A 39 -8.09 19.81 -3.76
N GLY A 40 -7.37 20.24 -2.74
CA GLY A 40 -6.04 20.83 -2.83
C GLY A 40 -4.92 19.80 -2.85
N VAL A 41 -3.74 20.23 -3.33
CA VAL A 41 -2.49 19.48 -3.23
C VAL A 41 -1.96 19.48 -1.80
N LEU A 42 -2.21 20.58 -1.08
CA LEU A 42 -1.88 20.75 0.34
C LEU A 42 -3.15 20.73 1.18
N ALA A 43 -3.06 20.13 2.36
CA ALA A 43 -4.13 20.17 3.36
C ALA A 43 -4.38 21.61 3.87
N SER A 44 -5.49 21.82 4.56
CA SER A 44 -5.87 23.13 5.11
C SER A 44 -4.83 23.70 6.09
N ASP A 45 -4.07 22.84 6.78
CA ASP A 45 -2.95 23.22 7.65
C ASP A 45 -1.64 23.45 6.88
N ARG A 46 -1.68 23.44 5.55
CA ARG A 46 -0.54 23.59 4.61
C ARG A 46 0.46 22.43 4.64
N SER A 47 0.22 21.36 5.33
CA SER A 47 1.00 20.14 5.19
C SER A 47 0.65 19.41 3.89
N TRP A 48 1.50 18.51 3.48
CA TRP A 48 1.33 17.80 2.22
C TRP A 48 0.28 16.68 2.34
N HIS A 49 -0.64 16.65 1.39
CA HIS A 49 -1.36 15.42 1.11
C HIS A 49 -0.45 14.39 0.43
N PRO A 50 -0.75 13.08 0.50
CA PRO A 50 0.07 12.06 -0.16
C PRO A 50 0.27 12.29 -1.66
N HIS A 51 -0.71 12.85 -2.36
CA HIS A 51 -0.59 13.18 -3.79
C HIS A 51 0.29 14.40 -4.09
N ALA A 52 0.64 15.22 -3.09
CA ALA A 52 1.60 16.31 -3.28
C ALA A 52 2.98 15.79 -3.68
N TYR A 53 3.39 14.63 -3.16
CA TYR A 53 4.65 13.99 -3.55
C TYR A 53 4.64 13.57 -5.02
N GLU A 54 3.49 13.05 -5.49
CA GLU A 54 3.33 12.68 -6.89
C GLU A 54 3.34 13.91 -7.80
N VAL A 55 2.66 15.01 -7.43
CA VAL A 55 2.71 16.28 -8.15
C VAL A 55 4.15 16.79 -8.24
N LYS A 56 4.91 16.80 -7.13
CA LYS A 56 6.32 17.17 -7.14
C LYS A 56 7.13 16.28 -8.10
N HIS A 57 6.90 14.99 -8.07
CA HIS A 57 7.62 14.05 -8.93
C HIS A 57 7.29 14.24 -10.40
N GLN A 58 6.02 14.42 -10.76
CA GLN A 58 5.59 14.58 -12.14
C GLN A 58 6.03 15.94 -12.73
N HIS A 59 6.15 16.97 -11.91
CA HIS A 59 6.58 18.32 -12.32
C HIS A 59 8.08 18.57 -12.12
N ARG A 60 8.89 17.53 -11.86
CA ARG A 60 10.33 17.71 -11.70
C ARG A 60 10.98 18.16 -13.00
N PRO A 61 11.94 19.10 -12.96
CA PRO A 61 12.54 19.67 -14.17
C PRO A 61 13.74 18.86 -14.71
N ILE A 62 14.10 17.75 -14.06
CA ILE A 62 15.24 16.91 -14.46
C ILE A 62 14.78 15.46 -14.46
N HIS A 63 15.07 14.75 -15.56
CA HIS A 63 14.64 13.37 -15.74
C HIS A 63 15.84 12.49 -16.06
N THR A 64 15.87 11.31 -15.42
CA THR A 64 16.91 10.31 -15.66
C THR A 64 16.34 9.08 -16.33
N THR A 65 16.96 8.67 -17.42
CA THR A 65 16.59 7.44 -18.14
C THR A 65 17.80 6.50 -18.32
N PRO A 66 17.58 5.20 -18.48
CA PRO A 66 18.65 4.26 -18.73
C PRO A 66 19.41 4.58 -20.03
N ARG A 67 20.75 4.43 -20.02
CA ARG A 67 21.58 4.44 -21.22
C ARG A 67 22.47 3.19 -21.31
N ASP A 68 23.46 3.09 -20.44
CA ASP A 68 24.31 1.92 -20.26
C ASP A 68 24.50 1.70 -18.75
N LEU A 69 23.43 1.20 -18.13
CA LEU A 69 23.41 0.99 -16.68
C LEU A 69 24.49 0.01 -16.22
N LYS A 70 24.91 -0.93 -17.10
CA LYS A 70 25.97 -1.87 -16.78
C LYS A 70 27.29 -1.13 -16.48
N ASN A 71 27.59 -0.09 -17.25
CA ASN A 71 28.80 0.72 -17.11
C ASN A 71 28.57 2.04 -16.35
N GLY A 72 27.45 2.16 -15.65
CA GLY A 72 27.16 3.31 -14.81
C GLY A 72 26.85 4.59 -15.60
N VAL A 73 26.28 4.47 -16.81
CA VAL A 73 25.93 5.63 -17.64
C VAL A 73 24.42 5.78 -17.72
N VAL A 74 23.94 6.96 -17.41
CA VAL A 74 22.53 7.38 -17.53
C VAL A 74 22.39 8.53 -18.51
N ASN A 75 21.21 8.67 -19.09
CA ASN A 75 20.81 9.92 -19.78
C ASN A 75 20.17 10.84 -18.75
N VAL A 76 20.58 12.10 -18.74
CA VAL A 76 19.98 13.18 -17.95
C VAL A 76 19.37 14.20 -18.91
N TYR A 77 18.06 14.34 -18.87
CA TYR A 77 17.33 15.37 -19.63
C TYR A 77 17.04 16.57 -18.73
N ASN A 78 17.43 17.74 -19.19
CA ASN A 78 17.15 19.03 -18.57
C ASN A 78 15.91 19.64 -19.21
N GLU A 79 14.78 19.61 -18.50
CA GLU A 79 13.52 20.19 -18.97
C GLU A 79 13.40 21.71 -18.73
N ASN A 80 14.35 22.33 -18.01
CA ASN A 80 14.36 23.78 -17.86
C ASN A 80 14.54 24.48 -19.21
N PHE A 81 13.90 25.60 -19.39
CA PHE A 81 13.98 26.41 -20.64
C PHE A 81 15.19 27.33 -20.67
N PHE A 82 15.65 27.83 -19.53
CA PHE A 82 16.63 28.90 -19.44
C PHE A 82 17.82 28.60 -18.53
N THR A 83 17.74 27.54 -17.75
CA THR A 83 18.77 27.21 -16.73
C THR A 83 19.44 25.88 -17.11
N ASP A 84 20.76 25.87 -17.19
CA ASP A 84 21.55 24.64 -17.28
C ASP A 84 21.57 23.89 -15.93
N LEU A 85 22.19 22.72 -15.88
CA LEU A 85 22.25 21.94 -14.66
C LEU A 85 23.51 22.19 -13.81
N SER A 86 24.31 23.21 -14.09
CA SER A 86 25.51 23.55 -13.29
C SER A 86 25.21 23.92 -11.82
N PRO A 87 24.00 24.48 -11.47
CA PRO A 87 23.64 24.72 -10.08
C PRO A 87 23.37 23.47 -9.25
N TYR A 88 23.24 22.32 -9.89
CA TYR A 88 22.87 21.07 -9.24
C TYR A 88 24.06 20.11 -9.14
N ARG A 89 23.98 19.20 -8.15
CA ARG A 89 24.77 18.00 -8.06
C ARG A 89 23.86 16.77 -8.16
N LEU A 90 24.36 15.67 -8.67
CA LEU A 90 23.66 14.39 -8.72
C LEU A 90 24.24 13.46 -7.66
N LEU A 91 23.40 13.02 -6.73
CA LEU A 91 23.71 11.93 -5.82
C LEU A 91 23.11 10.65 -6.39
N TRP A 92 23.84 9.55 -6.27
CA TRP A 92 23.32 8.25 -6.65
C TRP A 92 23.58 7.22 -5.55
N GLU A 93 22.63 6.30 -5.41
CA GLU A 93 22.71 5.19 -4.47
C GLU A 93 22.22 3.92 -5.14
N ILE A 94 22.95 2.83 -4.95
CA ILE A 94 22.51 1.49 -5.35
C ILE A 94 22.15 0.72 -4.09
N THR A 95 20.96 0.10 -4.13
CA THR A 95 20.50 -0.80 -3.09
C THR A 95 20.43 -2.23 -3.60
N SER A 96 20.71 -3.20 -2.71
CA SER A 96 20.47 -4.63 -2.91
C SER A 96 19.40 -5.07 -1.93
N ASP A 97 18.28 -5.58 -2.44
CA ASP A 97 17.07 -5.90 -1.64
C ASP A 97 16.70 -4.78 -0.65
N GLY A 98 16.78 -3.52 -1.12
CA GLY A 98 16.48 -2.33 -0.34
C GLY A 98 17.54 -1.90 0.67
N GLN A 99 18.69 -2.60 0.77
CA GLN A 99 19.81 -2.18 1.62
C GLN A 99 20.83 -1.39 0.80
N PRO A 100 21.24 -0.18 1.22
CA PRO A 100 22.29 0.58 0.55
C PRO A 100 23.59 -0.19 0.49
N VAL A 101 24.21 -0.26 -0.69
CA VAL A 101 25.46 -1.01 -0.93
C VAL A 101 26.54 -0.16 -1.57
N LEU A 102 26.17 0.77 -2.43
CA LEU A 102 27.09 1.71 -3.08
C LEU A 102 26.43 3.07 -3.22
N SER A 103 27.22 4.12 -3.13
CA SER A 103 26.76 5.49 -3.38
C SER A 103 27.88 6.36 -3.91
N GLY A 104 27.52 7.48 -4.49
CA GLY A 104 28.47 8.47 -4.94
C GLY A 104 27.81 9.77 -5.38
N THR A 105 28.64 10.70 -5.83
CA THR A 105 28.20 12.04 -6.24
C THR A 105 28.86 12.45 -7.55
N VAL A 106 28.08 13.05 -8.43
CA VAL A 106 28.58 13.81 -9.59
C VAL A 106 28.38 15.29 -9.25
N GLU A 107 29.49 15.97 -8.92
CA GLU A 107 29.47 17.33 -8.36
C GLU A 107 29.09 18.41 -9.40
N ARG A 108 29.32 18.19 -10.68
CA ARG A 108 28.96 19.11 -11.77
C ARG A 108 28.23 18.41 -12.86
N LEU A 109 27.15 19.02 -13.29
CA LEU A 109 26.37 18.60 -14.43
C LEU A 109 26.45 19.66 -15.51
N ASP A 110 26.93 19.28 -16.68
CA ASP A 110 27.02 20.17 -17.85
C ASP A 110 25.96 19.74 -18.86
N VAL A 111 24.72 20.13 -18.58
CA VAL A 111 23.56 19.80 -19.43
C VAL A 111 22.80 21.09 -19.72
N ALA A 112 22.84 21.52 -20.96
CA ALA A 112 22.17 22.75 -21.43
C ALA A 112 20.64 22.60 -21.32
N PRO A 113 19.89 23.73 -21.28
CA PRO A 113 18.44 23.71 -21.30
C PRO A 113 17.88 22.94 -22.50
N GLN A 114 16.78 22.21 -22.27
CA GLN A 114 16.05 21.42 -23.29
C GLN A 114 16.92 20.39 -24.03
N THR A 115 17.99 19.88 -23.38
CA THR A 115 18.88 18.87 -23.96
C THR A 115 19.04 17.65 -23.06
N THR A 116 19.53 16.58 -23.66
CA THR A 116 19.92 15.35 -22.96
C THR A 116 21.42 15.13 -23.05
N ALA A 117 22.06 14.82 -21.93
CA ALA A 117 23.46 14.43 -21.90
C ALA A 117 23.66 13.08 -21.23
N ALA A 118 24.73 12.37 -21.64
CA ALA A 118 25.18 11.17 -20.95
C ALA A 118 25.97 11.56 -19.69
N VAL A 119 25.61 11.00 -18.54
CA VAL A 119 26.32 11.22 -17.28
C VAL A 119 26.83 9.89 -16.75
N THR A 120 28.12 9.84 -16.41
CA THR A 120 28.77 8.67 -15.81
C THR A 120 28.72 8.79 -14.28
N LEU A 121 28.17 7.78 -13.62
CA LEU A 121 27.99 7.74 -12.16
C LEU A 121 29.24 7.28 -11.40
N GLY A 122 30.15 6.54 -12.07
CA GLY A 122 31.45 6.18 -11.52
C GLY A 122 31.52 4.86 -10.77
N TYR A 123 30.45 4.09 -10.67
CA TYR A 123 30.55 2.70 -10.17
C TYR A 123 31.11 1.76 -11.25
N LYS A 124 31.71 0.66 -10.81
CA LYS A 124 32.23 -0.38 -11.71
C LYS A 124 31.27 -1.57 -11.78
N PRO A 125 31.09 -2.17 -12.98
CA PRO A 125 30.19 -3.33 -13.15
C PRO A 125 30.49 -4.47 -12.15
N GLU A 126 31.75 -4.75 -11.86
CA GLU A 126 32.13 -5.83 -10.95
C GLU A 126 31.65 -5.60 -9.51
N GLN A 127 31.57 -4.34 -9.07
CA GLN A 127 31.09 -3.99 -7.73
C GLN A 127 29.59 -4.22 -7.59
N VAL A 128 28.82 -4.02 -8.66
CA VAL A 128 27.37 -4.04 -8.65
C VAL A 128 26.84 -5.44 -8.96
N TYR A 129 27.28 -6.03 -10.06
CA TYR A 129 26.67 -7.27 -10.57
C TYR A 129 27.16 -8.55 -9.86
N ALA A 130 28.17 -8.45 -9.00
CA ALA A 130 28.53 -9.50 -8.05
C ALA A 130 27.55 -9.61 -6.87
N LEU A 131 26.74 -8.55 -6.60
CA LEU A 131 25.73 -8.55 -5.54
C LEU A 131 24.53 -9.44 -5.90
N GLY A 132 23.90 -10.02 -4.88
CA GLY A 132 22.65 -10.78 -5.02
C GLY A 132 21.43 -9.88 -5.03
N GLY A 133 20.25 -10.50 -5.15
CA GLY A 133 18.94 -9.86 -4.96
C GLY A 133 18.55 -8.83 -6.03
N GLU A 134 17.51 -8.07 -5.73
CA GLU A 134 17.04 -6.94 -6.54
C GLU A 134 18.01 -5.77 -6.41
N LEU A 135 18.43 -5.19 -7.53
CA LEU A 135 19.31 -4.03 -7.55
C LEU A 135 18.61 -2.82 -8.13
N LEU A 136 18.51 -1.77 -7.32
CA LEU A 136 17.87 -0.50 -7.69
C LEU A 136 18.89 0.64 -7.59
N LEU A 137 18.92 1.49 -8.61
CA LEU A 137 19.67 2.73 -8.64
C LEU A 137 18.72 3.91 -8.43
N THR A 138 18.90 4.64 -7.35
CA THR A 138 18.22 5.90 -7.10
C THR A 138 19.14 7.06 -7.39
N VAL A 139 18.70 8.02 -8.18
CA VAL A 139 19.42 9.26 -8.46
C VAL A 139 18.62 10.44 -7.93
N ARG A 140 19.32 11.42 -7.35
CA ARG A 140 18.71 12.60 -6.72
C ARG A 140 19.48 13.83 -7.13
N TYR A 141 18.77 14.89 -7.49
CA TYR A 141 19.34 16.17 -7.88
C TYR A 141 19.12 17.20 -6.78
N GLN A 142 20.20 17.73 -6.25
CA GLN A 142 20.18 18.71 -5.17
C GLN A 142 20.83 20.02 -5.59
N LEU A 143 20.24 21.14 -5.14
CA LEU A 143 20.87 22.44 -5.26
C LEU A 143 22.22 22.44 -4.52
N ARG A 144 23.26 22.97 -5.17
CA ARG A 144 24.58 23.16 -4.55
C ARG A 144 24.58 24.33 -3.59
N GLU A 145 23.84 25.38 -3.94
CA GLU A 145 23.71 26.62 -3.17
C GLU A 145 22.24 27.02 -3.10
N ARG A 146 21.93 27.92 -2.19
CA ARG A 146 20.58 28.49 -2.06
C ARG A 146 20.16 29.21 -3.33
N GLN A 147 18.93 28.97 -3.80
CA GLN A 147 18.31 29.66 -4.92
C GLN A 147 16.91 30.17 -4.54
N GLY A 148 16.76 31.47 -4.46
CA GLY A 148 15.48 32.08 -4.08
C GLY A 148 15.02 31.62 -2.70
N LEU A 149 13.87 30.94 -2.64
CA LEU A 149 13.30 30.38 -1.41
C LEU A 149 13.77 28.95 -1.11
N LEU A 150 14.52 28.31 -2.01
CA LEU A 150 15.01 26.94 -1.82
C LEU A 150 16.41 26.97 -1.22
N ASP A 151 16.58 26.29 -0.11
CA ASP A 151 17.88 26.20 0.55
C ASP A 151 18.87 25.33 -0.21
N ALA A 152 20.15 25.47 0.10
CA ALA A 152 21.18 24.53 -0.36
C ALA A 152 20.79 23.09 0.05
N LEU A 153 21.15 22.14 -0.81
CA LEU A 153 20.85 20.72 -0.67
C LEU A 153 19.34 20.35 -0.85
N TYR A 154 18.49 21.31 -1.18
CA TYR A 154 17.12 21.00 -1.52
C TYR A 154 17.06 20.05 -2.73
N GLU A 155 16.32 18.93 -2.61
CA GLU A 155 16.10 17.96 -3.67
C GLU A 155 15.02 18.46 -4.64
N VAL A 156 15.42 18.73 -5.87
CA VAL A 156 14.52 19.24 -6.91
C VAL A 156 13.94 18.12 -7.78
N ALA A 157 14.65 17.02 -7.94
CA ALA A 157 14.22 15.88 -8.74
C ALA A 157 14.86 14.59 -8.22
N ALA A 158 14.17 13.49 -8.45
CA ALA A 158 14.72 12.16 -8.20
C ALA A 158 14.08 11.14 -9.14
N ASP A 159 14.85 10.09 -9.49
CA ASP A 159 14.41 8.95 -10.29
C ASP A 159 14.96 7.66 -9.70
N GLN A 160 14.25 6.55 -9.90
CA GLN A 160 14.71 5.22 -9.52
C GLN A 160 14.69 4.29 -10.73
N LEU A 161 15.81 3.65 -10.99
CA LEU A 161 16.03 2.76 -12.13
C LEU A 161 16.33 1.33 -11.66
N THR A 162 15.82 0.34 -12.38
CA THR A 162 16.10 -1.06 -12.07
C THR A 162 17.38 -1.52 -12.78
N LEU A 163 18.39 -1.91 -12.01
CA LEU A 163 19.60 -2.56 -12.51
C LEU A 163 19.40 -4.07 -12.68
N ARG A 164 18.72 -4.69 -11.73
CA ARG A 164 18.27 -6.08 -11.76
C ARG A 164 16.94 -6.17 -11.01
N GLY A 165 15.92 -6.77 -11.65
CA GLY A 165 14.59 -6.93 -11.07
C GLY A 165 14.53 -7.96 -9.95
N ASP A 166 13.45 -7.89 -9.19
CA ASP A 166 13.06 -8.90 -8.20
C ASP A 166 12.51 -10.16 -8.89
N ASP A 167 12.61 -11.30 -8.21
CA ASP A 167 11.94 -12.55 -8.56
C ASP A 167 11.04 -13.01 -7.40
N PRO A 168 9.81 -12.50 -7.33
CA PRO A 168 8.87 -12.87 -6.27
C PRO A 168 8.56 -14.37 -6.25
N ALA A 169 8.46 -15.00 -7.43
CA ALA A 169 8.12 -16.41 -7.54
C ALA A 169 9.20 -17.30 -6.93
N ALA A 170 10.49 -16.99 -7.16
CA ALA A 170 11.60 -17.71 -6.55
C ALA A 170 11.62 -17.54 -5.02
N ARG A 171 11.31 -16.33 -4.51
CA ARG A 171 11.22 -16.08 -3.07
C ARG A 171 10.06 -16.86 -2.43
N PHE A 172 8.94 -16.94 -3.11
CA PHE A 172 7.73 -17.64 -2.64
C PHE A 172 7.85 -19.18 -2.73
N ALA A 173 8.72 -19.69 -3.60
CA ALA A 173 8.92 -21.11 -3.85
C ALA A 173 9.74 -21.85 -2.77
N ALA A 174 10.05 -21.19 -1.64
CA ALA A 174 10.80 -21.80 -0.54
C ALA A 174 10.15 -23.14 -0.12
N THR A 175 10.97 -24.16 0.00
CA THR A 175 10.52 -25.53 0.32
C THR A 175 9.98 -25.57 1.75
N ALA A 176 8.79 -26.17 1.93
CA ALA A 176 8.25 -26.39 3.26
C ALA A 176 9.21 -27.29 4.06
N PRO A 177 9.60 -26.88 5.27
CA PRO A 177 10.50 -27.67 6.11
C PRO A 177 9.81 -28.98 6.52
N ALA A 178 10.62 -30.02 6.72
CA ALA A 178 10.14 -31.29 7.24
C ALA A 178 9.71 -31.15 8.71
N GLY A 179 8.60 -31.78 9.10
CA GLY A 179 8.08 -31.77 10.46
C GLY A 179 6.78 -32.55 10.56
N THR A 180 6.30 -32.71 11.77
CA THR A 180 5.06 -33.49 12.05
C THR A 180 3.90 -32.52 12.28
N LEU A 181 2.86 -32.65 11.47
CA LEU A 181 1.59 -31.95 11.65
C LEU A 181 0.53 -32.88 12.22
N ARG A 182 -0.34 -32.34 13.07
CA ARG A 182 -1.50 -33.02 13.64
C ARG A 182 -2.77 -32.29 13.26
N VAL A 183 -3.79 -33.04 12.90
CA VAL A 183 -5.11 -32.50 12.57
C VAL A 183 -6.12 -33.04 13.58
N ALA A 184 -6.82 -32.15 14.27
CA ALA A 184 -7.91 -32.48 15.18
C ALA A 184 -8.95 -31.35 15.17
N ASP A 185 -10.23 -31.68 15.10
CA ASP A 185 -11.35 -30.74 15.19
C ASP A 185 -11.18 -29.45 14.35
N LYS A 186 -10.79 -29.60 13.08
CA LYS A 186 -10.48 -28.48 12.16
C LYS A 186 -9.34 -27.56 12.63
N THR A 187 -8.46 -28.08 13.49
CA THR A 187 -7.23 -27.44 13.91
C THR A 187 -6.05 -28.21 13.38
N VAL A 188 -5.12 -27.49 12.75
CA VAL A 188 -3.80 -27.98 12.36
C VAL A 188 -2.79 -27.48 13.37
N SER A 189 -1.98 -28.35 13.95
CA SER A 189 -0.93 -27.98 14.89
C SER A 189 0.40 -28.62 14.55
N GLY A 190 1.48 -27.91 14.83
CA GLY A 190 2.86 -28.34 14.73
C GLY A 190 3.64 -27.89 15.96
N GLU A 191 4.96 -27.91 15.88
CA GLU A 191 5.82 -27.47 16.97
C GLU A 191 5.69 -25.98 17.20
N GLY A 192 5.12 -25.60 18.35
CA GLY A 192 4.98 -24.21 18.78
C GLY A 192 3.88 -23.40 18.10
N PHE A 193 3.05 -23.99 17.23
CA PHE A 193 1.97 -23.27 16.57
C PHE A 193 0.67 -24.07 16.44
N SER A 194 -0.44 -23.36 16.21
CA SER A 194 -1.70 -23.95 15.79
C SER A 194 -2.52 -22.98 14.92
N VAL A 195 -3.19 -23.53 13.92
CA VAL A 195 -4.13 -22.82 13.02
C VAL A 195 -5.48 -23.51 13.11
N SER A 196 -6.53 -22.77 13.48
CA SER A 196 -7.90 -23.30 13.62
C SER A 196 -8.85 -22.64 12.65
N PHE A 197 -9.72 -23.44 12.04
CA PHE A 197 -10.75 -22.98 11.10
C PHE A 197 -12.12 -22.91 11.79
N ASP A 198 -12.93 -21.93 11.42
CA ASP A 198 -14.32 -21.84 11.80
C ASP A 198 -15.14 -22.84 10.94
N PRO A 199 -15.91 -23.74 11.58
CA PRO A 199 -16.69 -24.75 10.85
C PRO A 199 -17.84 -24.19 10.00
N LYS A 200 -18.31 -22.97 10.29
CA LYS A 200 -19.42 -22.33 9.57
C LYS A 200 -18.95 -21.53 8.37
N SER A 201 -17.86 -20.81 8.51
CA SER A 201 -17.32 -19.97 7.46
C SER A 201 -16.16 -20.60 6.68
N GLY A 202 -15.47 -21.61 7.23
CA GLY A 202 -14.26 -22.17 6.62
C GLY A 202 -13.04 -21.25 6.71
N PHE A 203 -13.13 -20.09 7.36
CA PHE A 203 -12.04 -19.13 7.51
C PHE A 203 -11.13 -19.52 8.68
N ILE A 204 -9.86 -19.10 8.60
CA ILE A 204 -8.96 -19.16 9.76
C ILE A 204 -9.51 -18.21 10.82
N ARG A 205 -9.84 -18.75 12.00
CA ARG A 205 -10.35 -17.99 13.15
C ARG A 205 -9.33 -17.77 14.25
N SER A 206 -8.26 -18.57 14.27
CA SER A 206 -7.20 -18.49 15.27
C SER A 206 -5.89 -18.93 14.64
N TYR A 207 -4.85 -18.18 14.88
CA TYR A 207 -3.48 -18.52 14.51
C TYR A 207 -2.59 -18.18 15.70
N ARG A 208 -2.11 -19.22 16.37
CA ARG A 208 -1.29 -19.09 17.58
C ARG A 208 0.15 -19.47 17.32
N LEU A 209 1.06 -18.66 17.82
CA LEU A 209 2.50 -18.92 17.83
C LEU A 209 3.00 -18.82 19.28
N ARG A 210 3.66 -19.87 19.79
CA ARG A 210 4.16 -19.95 21.18
C ARG A 210 3.09 -19.55 22.22
N ASN A 211 1.86 -20.02 22.02
CA ASN A 211 0.67 -19.71 22.82
C ASN A 211 0.17 -18.26 22.75
N VAL A 212 0.76 -17.38 21.93
CA VAL A 212 0.24 -16.03 21.67
C VAL A 212 -0.73 -16.10 20.50
N GLU A 213 -1.94 -15.53 20.66
CA GLU A 213 -2.90 -15.38 19.57
C GLU A 213 -2.50 -14.19 18.70
N LEU A 214 -2.33 -14.43 17.41
CA LEU A 214 -1.94 -13.40 16.44
C LEU A 214 -3.16 -12.71 15.83
N LEU A 215 -4.35 -13.31 15.91
CA LEU A 215 -5.57 -12.79 15.28
C LEU A 215 -6.54 -12.27 16.35
N ALA A 216 -7.21 -11.15 16.03
CA ALA A 216 -8.34 -10.62 16.80
C ALA A 216 -9.67 -10.79 16.05
N GLY A 217 -9.63 -11.33 14.85
CA GLY A 217 -10.77 -11.65 13.99
C GLY A 217 -10.39 -12.66 12.92
N PRO A 218 -11.35 -13.19 12.14
CA PRO A 218 -11.06 -14.19 11.12
C PRO A 218 -10.27 -13.61 9.94
N VAL A 219 -9.43 -14.45 9.31
CA VAL A 219 -8.81 -14.14 8.02
C VAL A 219 -9.84 -14.42 6.93
N ARG A 220 -10.31 -13.38 6.24
CA ARG A 220 -11.41 -13.44 5.28
C ARG A 220 -11.07 -12.78 3.94
N PRO A 221 -11.72 -13.17 2.85
CA PRO A 221 -11.62 -12.48 1.56
C PRO A 221 -12.00 -11.00 1.69
N ASN A 222 -11.34 -10.16 0.92
CA ASN A 222 -11.66 -8.74 0.85
C ASN A 222 -11.73 -8.28 -0.61
N PHE A 223 -12.89 -7.74 -0.99
CA PHE A 223 -13.20 -7.27 -2.33
C PHE A 223 -13.46 -5.77 -2.39
N TYR A 224 -13.46 -5.12 -1.23
CA TYR A 224 -13.92 -3.75 -1.08
C TYR A 224 -12.92 -2.91 -0.29
N ARG A 225 -12.86 -1.63 -0.60
CA ARG A 225 -12.24 -0.58 0.20
C ARG A 225 -13.26 0.49 0.56
N ALA A 226 -12.98 1.27 1.60
CA ALA A 226 -13.80 2.44 1.91
C ALA A 226 -13.85 3.40 0.71
N ALA A 227 -15.02 3.96 0.44
CA ALA A 227 -15.20 4.90 -0.64
C ALA A 227 -14.41 6.18 -0.36
N THR A 228 -13.83 6.75 -1.43
CA THR A 228 -13.30 8.10 -1.43
C THR A 228 -14.37 9.11 -1.85
N ASP A 229 -14.10 10.40 -1.68
CA ASP A 229 -15.01 11.45 -2.19
C ASP A 229 -15.22 11.32 -3.71
N ASN A 230 -14.21 10.88 -4.47
CA ASN A 230 -14.34 10.60 -5.91
C ASN A 230 -15.32 9.46 -6.18
N ASP A 231 -15.23 8.35 -5.44
CA ASP A 231 -16.16 7.22 -5.59
C ASP A 231 -17.60 7.65 -5.29
N LEU A 232 -17.81 8.47 -4.25
CA LEU A 232 -19.13 8.99 -3.89
C LEU A 232 -19.72 9.88 -5.00
N GLY A 233 -18.88 10.73 -5.60
CA GLY A 233 -19.27 11.58 -6.73
C GLY A 233 -19.77 10.75 -7.92
N VAL A 234 -19.09 9.65 -8.21
CA VAL A 234 -19.48 8.73 -9.31
C VAL A 234 -20.77 7.99 -9.01
N ARG A 235 -20.93 7.47 -7.79
CA ARG A 235 -22.17 6.82 -7.36
C ARG A 235 -23.40 7.72 -7.57
N GLN A 236 -23.27 9.03 -7.26
CA GLN A 236 -24.36 10.00 -7.47
C GLN A 236 -24.79 10.13 -8.94
N THR A 237 -23.91 9.81 -9.90
CA THR A 237 -24.27 9.86 -11.33
C THR A 237 -25.23 8.77 -11.74
N GLY A 238 -25.26 7.64 -11.03
CA GLY A 238 -26.05 6.45 -11.37
C GLY A 238 -25.70 5.79 -12.71
N LYS A 239 -24.56 6.17 -13.31
CA LYS A 239 -24.13 5.68 -14.63
C LYS A 239 -23.49 4.30 -14.59
N TYR A 240 -22.92 3.93 -13.45
CA TYR A 240 -22.16 2.70 -13.26
C TYR A 240 -22.77 1.86 -12.14
N PRO A 241 -22.60 0.52 -12.15
CA PRO A 241 -22.99 -0.30 -11.02
C PRO A 241 -22.31 0.14 -9.73
N ASP A 242 -23.03 0.12 -8.61
CA ASP A 242 -22.51 0.57 -7.33
C ASP A 242 -21.52 -0.44 -6.75
N SER A 243 -20.25 -0.02 -6.61
CA SER A 243 -19.18 -0.84 -6.03
C SER A 243 -19.46 -1.26 -4.57
N GLN A 244 -20.39 -0.64 -3.85
CA GLN A 244 -20.85 -1.09 -2.51
C GLN A 244 -21.41 -2.52 -2.51
N MET A 245 -21.81 -3.06 -3.67
CA MET A 245 -22.20 -4.46 -3.76
C MET A 245 -21.10 -5.40 -3.29
N TRP A 246 -19.82 -5.04 -3.47
CA TRP A 246 -18.67 -5.80 -3.01
C TRP A 246 -18.46 -5.74 -1.48
N ALA A 247 -18.88 -4.64 -0.83
CA ALA A 247 -18.92 -4.57 0.63
C ALA A 247 -19.92 -5.56 1.24
N LYS A 248 -20.93 -5.95 0.45
CA LYS A 248 -22.02 -6.87 0.82
C LYS A 248 -21.84 -8.26 0.22
N ALA A 249 -20.69 -8.53 -0.40
CA ALA A 249 -20.37 -9.83 -1.01
C ALA A 249 -19.96 -10.83 0.08
N GLU A 250 -20.96 -11.39 0.80
CA GLU A 250 -20.74 -12.37 1.85
C GLU A 250 -20.52 -13.77 1.27
N PRO A 251 -19.32 -14.38 1.43
CA PRO A 251 -19.06 -15.74 0.97
C PRO A 251 -19.88 -16.76 1.76
N GLN A 252 -20.70 -17.53 1.06
CA GLN A 252 -21.49 -18.62 1.62
C GLN A 252 -20.76 -19.94 1.41
N LEU A 253 -20.33 -20.58 2.49
CA LEU A 253 -19.58 -21.84 2.45
C LEU A 253 -20.44 -22.97 1.85
N THR A 254 -19.94 -23.61 0.81
CA THR A 254 -20.59 -24.77 0.13
C THR A 254 -19.84 -26.08 0.34
N GLY A 255 -18.55 -26.02 0.66
CA GLY A 255 -17.70 -27.18 0.94
C GLY A 255 -16.48 -26.80 1.76
N PHE A 256 -16.08 -27.69 2.70
CA PHE A 256 -14.85 -27.55 3.47
C PHE A 256 -14.21 -28.91 3.72
N ALA A 257 -12.94 -29.06 3.35
CA ALA A 257 -12.17 -30.27 3.55
C ALA A 257 -10.77 -29.95 4.12
N LEU A 258 -10.33 -30.78 5.08
CA LEU A 258 -8.94 -30.81 5.54
C LEU A 258 -8.30 -32.12 5.06
N THR A 259 -7.21 -32.00 4.31
CA THR A 259 -6.49 -33.14 3.75
C THR A 259 -5.04 -33.13 4.24
N PRO A 260 -4.66 -34.06 5.13
CA PRO A 260 -3.26 -34.25 5.50
C PRO A 260 -2.42 -34.72 4.31
N GLY A 261 -1.23 -34.14 4.16
CA GLY A 261 -0.21 -34.58 3.23
C GLY A 261 1.11 -34.87 3.96
N ASP A 262 2.15 -35.22 3.22
CA ASP A 262 3.43 -35.66 3.79
C ASP A 262 4.20 -34.51 4.50
N SER A 263 4.10 -33.28 3.96
CA SER A 263 4.84 -32.12 4.45
C SER A 263 3.95 -30.90 4.77
N GLU A 264 2.68 -30.95 4.40
CA GLU A 264 1.71 -29.89 4.62
C GLU A 264 0.29 -30.45 4.83
N VAL A 265 -0.57 -29.67 5.47
CA VAL A 265 -2.01 -29.92 5.52
C VAL A 265 -2.71 -28.92 4.63
N LYS A 266 -3.57 -29.40 3.72
CA LYS A 266 -4.41 -28.54 2.88
C LYS A 266 -5.80 -28.40 3.46
N ALA A 267 -6.26 -27.17 3.63
CA ALA A 267 -7.65 -26.83 3.86
C ALA A 267 -8.23 -26.20 2.58
N ILE A 268 -9.30 -26.79 2.05
CA ILE A 268 -9.96 -26.30 0.85
C ILE A 268 -11.38 -25.89 1.23
N ALA A 269 -11.73 -24.66 0.91
CA ALA A 269 -13.04 -24.08 1.18
C ALA A 269 -13.64 -23.50 -0.10
N ASP A 270 -14.83 -23.97 -0.47
CA ASP A 270 -15.58 -23.50 -1.63
C ASP A 270 -16.77 -22.65 -1.20
N TYR A 271 -17.00 -21.57 -1.92
CA TYR A 271 -18.04 -20.59 -1.61
C TYR A 271 -18.82 -20.17 -2.84
N THR A 272 -20.03 -19.71 -2.60
CA THR A 272 -20.79 -18.87 -3.54
C THR A 272 -20.90 -17.45 -3.00
N LEU A 273 -20.94 -16.47 -3.91
CA LEU A 273 -21.23 -15.05 -3.64
C LEU A 273 -22.48 -14.65 -4.43
N PRO A 274 -23.69 -14.94 -3.90
CA PRO A 274 -24.92 -14.85 -4.69
C PRO A 274 -25.23 -13.43 -5.19
N ASN A 275 -24.95 -12.40 -4.38
CA ASN A 275 -25.25 -11.00 -4.73
C ASN A 275 -24.41 -10.49 -5.93
N VAL A 276 -23.23 -11.05 -6.17
CA VAL A 276 -22.36 -10.69 -7.30
C VAL A 276 -22.25 -11.80 -8.35
N GLY A 277 -22.97 -12.93 -8.15
CA GLY A 277 -22.97 -14.03 -9.10
C GLY A 277 -21.60 -14.67 -9.30
N ALA A 278 -20.82 -14.87 -8.22
CA ALA A 278 -19.50 -15.44 -8.31
C ALA A 278 -19.34 -16.71 -7.47
N LYS A 279 -18.34 -17.53 -7.82
CA LYS A 279 -17.82 -18.64 -7.01
C LYS A 279 -16.41 -18.29 -6.54
N LEU A 280 -16.10 -18.67 -5.31
CA LEU A 280 -14.79 -18.42 -4.69
C LEU A 280 -14.24 -19.75 -4.15
N ASN A 281 -12.96 -20.00 -4.37
CA ASN A 281 -12.21 -21.07 -3.74
C ASN A 281 -11.07 -20.47 -2.92
N LEU A 282 -10.93 -20.90 -1.69
CA LEU A 282 -9.77 -20.65 -0.83
C LEU A 282 -9.07 -21.98 -0.56
N THR A 283 -7.79 -22.04 -0.89
CA THR A 283 -6.92 -23.16 -0.51
C THR A 283 -5.85 -22.65 0.43
N TYR A 284 -5.82 -23.21 1.63
CA TYR A 284 -4.79 -22.95 2.65
C TYR A 284 -3.85 -24.15 2.72
N SER A 285 -2.54 -23.91 2.53
CA SER A 285 -1.51 -24.93 2.77
C SER A 285 -0.74 -24.55 4.03
N ILE A 286 -0.84 -25.37 5.07
CA ILE A 286 -0.20 -25.19 6.36
C ILE A 286 1.03 -26.08 6.41
N ALA A 287 2.22 -25.51 6.49
CA ALA A 287 3.48 -26.23 6.55
C ALA A 287 3.94 -26.49 7.99
N ALA A 288 4.94 -27.34 8.15
CA ALA A 288 5.41 -27.80 9.45
C ALA A 288 6.12 -26.72 10.29
N ASP A 289 6.58 -25.64 9.68
CA ASP A 289 7.12 -24.46 10.35
C ASP A 289 6.04 -23.46 10.81
N GLY A 290 4.77 -23.76 10.53
CA GLY A 290 3.64 -22.91 10.85
C GLY A 290 3.31 -21.90 9.73
N SER A 291 4.08 -21.83 8.66
CA SER A 291 3.72 -20.95 7.54
C SER A 291 2.40 -21.39 6.91
N VAL A 292 1.59 -20.39 6.51
CA VAL A 292 0.29 -20.60 5.89
C VAL A 292 0.28 -19.93 4.52
N ARG A 293 0.23 -20.73 3.47
CA ARG A 293 0.02 -20.22 2.10
C ARG A 293 -1.48 -20.15 1.83
N VAL A 294 -1.95 -18.99 1.35
CA VAL A 294 -3.34 -18.79 0.93
C VAL A 294 -3.39 -18.61 -0.57
N SER A 295 -4.16 -19.45 -1.25
CA SER A 295 -4.50 -19.29 -2.67
C SER A 295 -5.97 -18.95 -2.77
N GLU A 296 -6.27 -17.84 -3.42
CA GLU A 296 -7.62 -17.34 -3.64
C GLU A 296 -7.94 -17.32 -5.13
N THR A 297 -9.04 -17.94 -5.51
CA THR A 297 -9.50 -17.97 -6.90
C THR A 297 -10.99 -17.66 -6.97
N MET A 298 -11.35 -16.65 -7.78
CA MET A 298 -12.74 -16.28 -8.02
C MET A 298 -13.12 -16.49 -9.48
N THR A 299 -14.31 -17.02 -9.69
CA THR A 299 -14.91 -17.17 -11.02
C THR A 299 -16.23 -16.42 -11.04
N ALA A 300 -16.29 -15.33 -11.82
CA ALA A 300 -17.51 -14.55 -12.00
C ALA A 300 -18.44 -15.20 -13.06
N ASP A 301 -19.74 -14.99 -12.90
CA ASP A 301 -20.73 -15.35 -13.92
C ASP A 301 -20.66 -14.32 -15.08
N PRO A 302 -20.27 -14.71 -16.28
CA PRO A 302 -20.14 -13.79 -17.41
C PRO A 302 -21.48 -13.22 -17.89
N ALA A 303 -22.61 -13.79 -17.48
CA ALA A 303 -23.94 -13.28 -17.81
C ALA A 303 -24.33 -12.04 -16.96
N ARG A 304 -23.73 -11.85 -15.79
CA ARG A 304 -23.99 -10.73 -14.90
C ARG A 304 -23.25 -9.48 -15.41
N LYS A 305 -24.00 -8.54 -16.00
CA LYS A 305 -23.49 -7.27 -16.52
C LYS A 305 -23.77 -6.09 -15.57
N ASP A 306 -24.47 -6.36 -14.52
CA ASP A 306 -24.89 -5.43 -13.47
C ASP A 306 -23.94 -5.40 -12.27
N VAL A 307 -22.80 -6.13 -12.35
CA VAL A 307 -21.79 -6.19 -11.29
C VAL A 307 -20.71 -5.17 -11.57
N ALA A 308 -20.39 -4.36 -10.57
CA ALA A 308 -19.30 -3.39 -10.62
C ALA A 308 -17.93 -4.09 -10.68
N ASP A 309 -16.94 -3.41 -11.23
CA ASP A 309 -15.56 -3.86 -11.19
C ASP A 309 -15.06 -4.00 -9.74
N LEU A 310 -14.15 -4.95 -9.52
CA LEU A 310 -13.55 -5.19 -8.21
C LEU A 310 -12.68 -4.01 -7.79
N MET A 311 -12.92 -3.49 -6.59
CA MET A 311 -12.04 -2.48 -6.00
C MET A 311 -10.77 -3.10 -5.41
N ARG A 312 -10.88 -4.32 -4.87
CA ARG A 312 -9.81 -5.08 -4.22
C ARG A 312 -9.95 -6.58 -4.52
N PHE A 313 -8.85 -7.29 -4.52
CA PHE A 313 -8.84 -8.75 -4.50
C PHE A 313 -7.72 -9.24 -3.59
N GLY A 314 -8.08 -9.91 -2.50
CA GLY A 314 -7.15 -10.41 -1.51
C GLY A 314 -7.82 -10.70 -0.18
N MET A 315 -7.05 -10.63 0.91
CA MET A 315 -7.46 -11.03 2.24
C MET A 315 -7.45 -9.87 3.22
N ALA A 316 -8.33 -9.91 4.23
CA ALA A 316 -8.32 -9.02 5.37
C ALA A 316 -8.36 -9.81 6.68
N PHE A 317 -7.72 -9.27 7.71
CA PHE A 317 -7.75 -9.81 9.07
C PHE A 317 -7.50 -8.71 10.09
N GLU A 318 -7.80 -9.01 11.35
CA GLU A 318 -7.50 -8.12 12.47
C GLU A 318 -6.50 -8.78 13.40
N THR A 319 -5.60 -7.97 13.98
CA THR A 319 -4.70 -8.39 15.05
C THR A 319 -4.97 -7.59 16.32
N PRO A 320 -4.61 -8.09 17.52
CA PRO A 320 -4.57 -7.25 18.72
C PRO A 320 -3.75 -5.98 18.49
N GLY A 321 -4.20 -4.84 19.02
CA GLY A 321 -3.57 -3.55 18.78
C GLY A 321 -2.13 -3.39 19.29
N MET A 322 -1.62 -4.37 20.04
CA MET A 322 -0.21 -4.42 20.42
C MET A 322 0.72 -4.72 19.22
N PHE A 323 0.19 -5.29 18.14
CA PHE A 323 0.91 -5.43 16.88
C PHE A 323 0.73 -4.14 16.09
N ASP A 324 1.65 -3.21 16.28
CA ASP A 324 1.55 -1.85 15.71
C ASP A 324 2.81 -1.38 14.97
N ALA A 325 3.89 -2.18 14.97
CA ALA A 325 5.10 -1.90 14.22
C ALA A 325 5.03 -2.53 12.82
N VAL A 326 5.00 -1.70 11.80
CA VAL A 326 4.99 -2.10 10.39
C VAL A 326 6.36 -1.90 9.78
N GLU A 327 6.91 -2.96 9.17
CA GLU A 327 8.13 -2.91 8.37
C GLU A 327 7.86 -3.54 7.01
N TYR A 328 8.38 -2.95 5.92
CA TYR A 328 8.16 -3.49 4.59
C TYR A 328 9.28 -3.14 3.61
N TYR A 329 9.40 -3.95 2.58
CA TYR A 329 10.19 -3.67 1.39
C TYR A 329 9.25 -3.53 0.19
N GLY A 330 9.12 -2.31 -0.30
CA GLY A 330 8.19 -1.93 -1.35
C GLY A 330 8.16 -0.43 -1.60
N ARG A 331 7.11 0.07 -2.23
CA ARG A 331 6.94 1.50 -2.51
C ARG A 331 6.52 2.27 -1.27
N GLY A 332 7.20 3.40 -1.00
CA GLY A 332 6.94 4.24 0.17
C GLY A 332 7.77 5.52 0.22
N PRO A 333 7.87 6.19 1.40
CA PRO A 333 7.19 5.86 2.66
C PRO A 333 5.70 6.28 2.71
N MET A 334 5.26 7.22 1.82
CA MET A 334 3.89 7.68 1.77
C MET A 334 2.97 6.59 1.23
N GLU A 335 1.67 6.70 1.55
CA GLU A 335 0.67 5.86 0.91
C GLU A 335 0.69 6.04 -0.61
N ASN A 336 0.46 4.95 -1.31
CA ASN A 336 0.47 4.95 -2.76
C ASN A 336 -0.46 3.85 -3.30
N TYR A 337 -0.99 4.08 -4.50
CA TYR A 337 -2.00 3.25 -5.15
C TYR A 337 -1.60 3.03 -6.61
N ALA A 338 -2.30 2.15 -7.32
CA ALA A 338 -1.98 1.78 -8.70
C ALA A 338 -1.89 3.00 -9.65
N ASP A 339 -2.72 4.00 -9.41
CA ASP A 339 -2.81 5.26 -10.18
C ASP A 339 -1.93 6.40 -9.62
N ARG A 340 -1.26 6.20 -8.48
CA ARG A 340 -0.46 7.22 -7.80
C ARG A 340 0.71 6.58 -7.05
N SER A 341 1.78 6.23 -7.76
CA SER A 341 2.92 5.51 -7.18
C SER A 341 4.29 5.93 -7.71
N GLY A 342 4.37 6.89 -8.64
CA GLY A 342 5.63 7.31 -9.26
C GLY A 342 6.63 7.92 -8.27
N ALA A 343 6.13 8.73 -7.34
CA ALA A 343 6.95 9.34 -6.28
C ALA A 343 7.33 8.37 -5.15
N ALA A 344 6.66 7.25 -5.04
CA ALA A 344 6.90 6.26 -4.00
C ALA A 344 7.98 5.28 -4.47
N PHE A 345 9.23 5.56 -4.12
CA PHE A 345 10.35 4.70 -4.50
C PHE A 345 10.37 3.41 -3.69
N VAL A 346 10.89 2.35 -4.30
CA VAL A 346 11.06 1.07 -3.65
C VAL A 346 12.23 1.16 -2.67
N GLY A 347 11.98 0.77 -1.42
CA GLY A 347 12.96 0.79 -0.34
C GLY A 347 12.45 0.00 0.86
N ARG A 348 13.27 -0.09 1.92
CA ARG A 348 12.82 -0.62 3.21
C ARG A 348 12.36 0.53 4.09
N TYR A 349 11.17 0.36 4.65
CA TYR A 349 10.52 1.37 5.48
C TYR A 349 9.99 0.74 6.75
N ALA A 350 10.03 1.53 7.84
CA ALA A 350 9.44 1.18 9.12
C ALA A 350 8.54 2.33 9.60
N GLN A 351 7.33 2.00 10.07
CA GLN A 351 6.32 2.96 10.51
C GLN A 351 5.48 2.34 11.64
N ARG A 352 4.78 3.17 12.41
CA ARG A 352 3.71 2.68 13.29
C ARG A 352 2.38 2.65 12.53
N VAL A 353 1.48 1.77 12.95
CA VAL A 353 0.11 1.67 12.41
C VAL A 353 -0.61 3.01 12.44
N ALA A 354 -0.46 3.77 13.54
CA ALA A 354 -1.05 5.09 13.69
C ALA A 354 -0.59 6.11 12.63
N ASP A 355 0.64 5.97 12.13
CA ASP A 355 1.21 6.87 11.11
C ASP A 355 0.75 6.52 9.68
N GLN A 356 0.06 5.41 9.51
CA GLN A 356 -0.37 4.97 8.18
C GLN A 356 -1.71 5.58 7.75
N PHE A 357 -2.53 6.06 8.69
CA PHE A 357 -3.83 6.63 8.39
C PHE A 357 -3.73 8.13 8.07
N HIS A 358 -4.19 8.52 6.89
CA HIS A 358 -4.26 9.93 6.48
C HIS A 358 -5.58 10.54 6.89
N MET A 359 -5.56 11.43 7.89
CA MET A 359 -6.76 11.99 8.53
C MET A 359 -7.12 13.42 8.11
N LYS A 360 -6.50 13.96 7.04
CA LYS A 360 -6.60 15.38 6.70
C LYS A 360 -7.69 15.72 5.68
N TYR A 361 -8.74 14.91 5.62
CA TYR A 361 -9.94 15.13 4.84
C TYR A 361 -11.12 15.49 5.75
N VAL A 362 -12.23 15.97 5.16
CA VAL A 362 -13.45 16.23 5.90
C VAL A 362 -14.04 14.92 6.43
N SER A 363 -14.19 13.93 5.55
CA SER A 363 -14.74 12.62 5.89
C SER A 363 -13.66 11.53 5.89
N PRO A 364 -13.81 10.51 6.78
CA PRO A 364 -12.98 9.32 6.71
C PRO A 364 -13.20 8.61 5.37
N GLN A 365 -12.13 8.10 4.81
CA GLN A 365 -12.13 7.40 3.54
C GLN A 365 -10.97 6.42 3.45
N GLU A 366 -10.83 5.69 2.35
CA GLU A 366 -9.70 4.80 2.14
C GLU A 366 -8.36 5.53 2.31
N SER A 367 -7.45 4.91 3.04
CA SER A 367 -6.08 5.38 3.16
C SER A 367 -5.13 4.27 3.65
N GLY A 368 -3.84 4.57 3.64
CA GLY A 368 -2.83 3.75 4.30
C GLY A 368 -2.22 2.64 3.44
N THR A 369 -2.62 2.46 2.20
CA THR A 369 -2.07 1.42 1.33
C THR A 369 -0.64 1.72 0.90
N ARG A 370 0.22 0.69 0.89
CA ARG A 370 1.55 0.64 0.27
C ARG A 370 1.52 -0.42 -0.81
N SER A 371 2.01 -0.11 -2.00
CA SER A 371 2.00 -1.01 -3.15
C SER A 371 3.40 -1.51 -3.53
N GLY A 372 3.45 -2.45 -4.47
CA GLY A 372 4.71 -2.98 -4.96
C GLY A 372 5.56 -3.64 -3.86
N LEU A 373 4.91 -4.27 -2.91
CA LEU A 373 5.57 -4.92 -1.77
C LEU A 373 6.22 -6.22 -2.21
N ARG A 374 7.45 -6.46 -1.72
CA ARG A 374 8.18 -7.71 -1.82
C ARG A 374 7.92 -8.58 -0.60
N TRP A 375 7.92 -7.94 0.57
CA TRP A 375 7.47 -8.49 1.85
C TRP A 375 6.93 -7.37 2.74
N TRP A 376 6.14 -7.76 3.73
CA TRP A 376 5.53 -6.86 4.70
C TRP A 376 5.40 -7.55 6.04
N ARG A 377 5.70 -6.86 7.14
CA ARG A 377 5.65 -7.37 8.51
C ARG A 377 4.78 -6.49 9.39
N LEU A 378 4.08 -7.12 10.31
CA LEU A 378 3.40 -6.47 11.42
C LEU A 378 3.82 -7.19 12.70
N THR A 379 4.44 -6.48 13.63
CA THR A 379 5.01 -7.04 14.85
C THR A 379 4.65 -6.19 16.08
N ASP A 380 4.83 -6.80 17.24
CA ASP A 380 4.92 -6.08 18.51
C ASP A 380 6.37 -5.57 18.76
N ASP A 381 6.58 -4.89 19.88
CA ASP A 381 7.90 -4.38 20.28
C ASP A 381 8.95 -5.49 20.56
N SER A 382 8.54 -6.74 20.74
CA SER A 382 9.44 -7.88 20.88
C SER A 382 9.86 -8.50 19.54
N GLY A 383 9.24 -8.06 18.44
CA GLY A 383 9.42 -8.62 17.11
C GLY A 383 8.57 -9.86 16.83
N LEU A 384 7.65 -10.23 17.74
CA LEU A 384 6.65 -11.26 17.49
C LEU A 384 5.55 -10.69 16.58
N GLY A 385 5.11 -11.46 15.59
CA GLY A 385 4.05 -11.03 14.67
C GLY A 385 3.94 -11.88 13.44
N VAL A 386 3.53 -11.26 12.32
CA VAL A 386 3.36 -11.92 11.04
C VAL A 386 4.23 -11.27 9.97
N GLU A 387 4.79 -12.09 9.09
CA GLU A 387 5.41 -11.66 7.84
C GLU A 387 4.60 -12.18 6.66
N ILE A 388 4.40 -11.34 5.66
CA ILE A 388 3.65 -11.67 4.46
C ILE A 388 4.54 -11.47 3.24
N CYS A 389 4.56 -12.45 2.36
CA CYS A 389 5.14 -12.40 1.03
C CYS A 389 4.19 -13.05 0.02
N SER A 390 4.43 -12.85 -1.26
CA SER A 390 3.60 -13.37 -2.34
C SER A 390 4.47 -13.79 -3.53
N ASP A 391 3.88 -14.58 -4.43
CA ASP A 391 4.46 -14.98 -5.72
C ASP A 391 4.55 -13.81 -6.74
N ARG A 392 4.02 -12.66 -6.36
CA ARG A 392 4.04 -11.39 -7.12
C ARG A 392 4.16 -10.21 -6.17
N HIS A 393 4.42 -9.03 -6.71
CA HIS A 393 4.30 -7.81 -5.91
C HIS A 393 2.84 -7.61 -5.51
N PHE A 394 2.62 -7.20 -4.27
CA PHE A 394 1.29 -7.04 -3.68
C PHE A 394 1.15 -5.68 -3.01
N SER A 395 -0.01 -5.40 -2.45
CA SER A 395 -0.27 -4.22 -1.66
C SER A 395 -0.73 -4.61 -0.25
N ALA A 396 -0.44 -3.76 0.73
CA ALA A 396 -0.91 -3.94 2.09
C ALA A 396 -1.21 -2.60 2.77
N SER A 397 -2.10 -2.65 3.75
CA SER A 397 -2.32 -1.58 4.72
C SER A 397 -2.58 -2.14 6.10
N ALA A 398 -2.18 -1.39 7.13
CA ALA A 398 -2.50 -1.66 8.53
C ALA A 398 -2.90 -0.34 9.19
N ILE A 399 -4.16 -0.21 9.59
CA ILE A 399 -4.71 1.00 10.19
C ILE A 399 -5.56 0.65 11.42
N PRO A 400 -5.77 1.58 12.38
CA PRO A 400 -6.52 1.30 13.59
C PRO A 400 -8.04 1.35 13.42
N PHE A 401 -8.55 1.33 12.18
CA PHE A 401 -9.97 1.49 11.87
C PHE A 401 -10.46 0.43 10.88
N ALA A 402 -11.64 -0.11 11.14
CA ALA A 402 -12.33 -1.01 10.23
C ALA A 402 -12.92 -0.27 9.02
N ILE A 403 -13.08 -0.96 7.89
CA ILE A 403 -13.71 -0.38 6.68
C ILE A 403 -15.06 0.28 7.00
N PRO A 404 -16.00 -0.31 7.79
CA PRO A 404 -17.26 0.36 8.11
C PRO A 404 -17.12 1.63 8.98
N GLN A 405 -15.99 1.83 9.63
CA GLN A 405 -15.71 3.09 10.34
C GLN A 405 -15.26 4.18 9.38
N LEU A 406 -14.67 3.82 8.24
CA LEU A 406 -14.23 4.76 7.20
C LEU A 406 -15.35 5.04 6.19
N ASP A 407 -16.20 4.06 5.92
CA ASP A 407 -17.27 4.16 4.94
C ASP A 407 -18.61 3.74 5.59
N ASN A 408 -19.46 4.73 5.85
CA ASN A 408 -20.82 4.48 6.36
C ASN A 408 -21.86 4.27 5.25
N GLY A 409 -21.44 4.32 3.97
CA GLY A 409 -22.29 4.10 2.80
C GLY A 409 -23.22 5.25 2.46
N SER A 410 -23.17 6.39 3.18
CA SER A 410 -24.05 7.55 2.95
C SER A 410 -23.21 8.82 2.73
N PRO A 411 -23.41 9.53 1.61
CA PRO A 411 -22.75 10.81 1.37
C PRO A 411 -23.34 11.95 2.23
N GLU A 412 -24.54 11.76 2.83
CA GLU A 412 -25.22 12.78 3.61
C GLU A 412 -24.71 12.86 5.06
N TYR A 413 -24.09 11.77 5.54
CA TYR A 413 -23.58 11.73 6.91
C TYR A 413 -22.10 12.08 6.93
N VAL A 414 -21.78 13.30 7.30
CA VAL A 414 -20.40 13.76 7.47
C VAL A 414 -19.95 13.48 8.90
N ARG A 415 -18.91 12.66 9.02
CA ARG A 415 -18.19 12.40 10.26
C ARG A 415 -16.70 12.69 10.00
N HIS A 416 -16.03 13.34 10.93
CA HIS A 416 -14.63 13.69 10.72
C HIS A 416 -13.68 12.54 11.11
N PRO A 417 -12.52 12.37 10.42
CA PRO A 417 -11.52 11.41 10.82
C PRO A 417 -11.07 11.56 12.28
N GLY A 418 -11.00 12.80 12.79
CA GLY A 418 -10.70 13.08 14.19
C GLY A 418 -11.74 12.60 15.20
N ASP A 419 -12.94 12.20 14.76
CA ASP A 419 -13.98 11.64 15.60
C ASP A 419 -13.95 10.11 15.67
N LEU A 420 -13.08 9.48 14.87
CA LEU A 420 -12.93 8.04 14.89
C LEU A 420 -12.26 7.57 16.18
N VAL A 421 -12.81 6.52 16.75
CA VAL A 421 -12.27 5.86 17.93
C VAL A 421 -11.74 4.50 17.52
N PRO A 422 -10.42 4.23 17.72
CA PRO A 422 -9.86 2.91 17.50
C PRO A 422 -10.55 1.87 18.39
N ASP A 423 -10.78 0.67 17.87
CA ASP A 423 -11.43 -0.43 18.61
C ASP A 423 -10.44 -1.33 19.37
N GLY A 424 -9.17 -0.93 19.45
CA GLY A 424 -8.10 -1.67 20.10
C GLY A 424 -7.49 -2.78 19.24
N ARG A 425 -7.80 -2.78 17.93
CA ARG A 425 -7.28 -3.72 16.94
C ARG A 425 -6.48 -2.99 15.86
N THR A 426 -5.62 -3.75 15.19
CA THR A 426 -5.02 -3.34 13.92
C THR A 426 -5.73 -4.06 12.79
N HIS A 427 -6.33 -3.32 11.88
CA HIS A 427 -7.04 -3.83 10.71
C HIS A 427 -6.09 -3.91 9.53
N VAL A 428 -5.82 -5.13 9.07
CA VAL A 428 -4.86 -5.44 8.01
C VAL A 428 -5.60 -5.84 6.73
N LYS A 429 -5.15 -5.30 5.61
CA LYS A 429 -5.61 -5.66 4.26
C LYS A 429 -4.40 -6.04 3.42
N ILE A 430 -4.46 -7.19 2.75
CA ILE A 430 -3.41 -7.71 1.85
C ILE A 430 -4.07 -7.99 0.51
N GLU A 431 -3.57 -7.37 -0.55
CA GLU A 431 -4.23 -7.38 -1.85
C GLU A 431 -3.25 -7.75 -2.97
N SER A 432 -3.63 -8.71 -3.79
CA SER A 432 -2.89 -9.04 -5.02
C SER A 432 -3.20 -8.06 -6.15
N VAL A 433 -4.42 -7.49 -6.14
CA VAL A 433 -4.88 -6.49 -7.10
C VAL A 433 -5.68 -5.41 -6.36
N GLN A 434 -5.54 -4.17 -6.80
CA GLN A 434 -6.34 -3.04 -6.34
C GLN A 434 -6.66 -2.07 -7.48
N SER A 435 -7.83 -1.45 -7.44
CA SER A 435 -8.13 -0.27 -8.25
C SER A 435 -7.42 0.96 -7.66
N GLY A 436 -7.14 1.96 -8.49
CA GLY A 436 -6.70 3.27 -8.03
C GLY A 436 -7.77 4.01 -7.24
N LEU A 437 -7.42 5.18 -6.71
CA LEU A 437 -8.36 6.05 -5.97
C LEU A 437 -9.09 7.05 -6.87
N GLY A 438 -8.53 7.35 -8.04
CA GLY A 438 -9.13 8.24 -9.03
C GLY A 438 -9.77 7.51 -10.21
N CYS A 439 -9.69 6.18 -10.24
CA CYS A 439 -10.26 5.36 -11.29
C CYS A 439 -11.75 5.09 -11.02
N VAL A 440 -12.52 5.35 -12.01
CA VAL A 440 -13.95 5.13 -12.05
C VAL A 440 -14.26 4.13 -13.16
#